data_d357f035130f538046af8251d179a3b1
#
_entry.id   d357f035130f538046af8251d179a3b1
#
_cell.length_a   1.000
_cell.length_b   1.000
_cell.length_c   1.000
_cell.angle_alpha   90.00
_cell.angle_beta   90.00
_cell.angle_gamma   90.00
#
_symmetry.space_group_name_H-M   'P 1'
#
loop_
_entity.id
_entity.type
_entity.pdbx_description
1 polymer ?
#
loop_
_entity_poly.entity_id
_entity_poly.type
_entity_poly.pdbx_seq_one_letter_code
_entity_poly.pdbx_strand_id
1 'polypeptide(L)'
;MALGRLLRPSSFADALDPASAPYHPFADELYVSARWKALTLDLGHKRREMDFLAPDPLLGSLSVTGGHIMESGNARTMPGWLLTLDPVPVPWNGNHLWLYGAFGDYKTLDLRYVQGALIHRTQVGLRADIGSRLRLHFALDHYAMWGGKHPAHAPMAVNLENYLRVITGRPAGASGAATDQLNVIGDQRGGELIRAEWLGDGWTLVAQHDIPYDDGSGMGLQNFPDGVNTVWFGWEDKDRWVSDLVFEYHYTRSQSGSVNVEWFGGEDSPYAPGVRKTTGLDDYFNNGEYKSGWTHFGRTIGEPLFFPAGTHARTWSPGLVTHGVENNRIRAHHLGVGGKLFRVHPYRLMLTYSRNYGTYVTPYAGESAWQRPWGSVRETPLHQFSAGFTGVFNHLFGIGGLSGVYGLFADGGEVLPASFGGMLGLRYSFDSKRVR
;
A
#
# COMPACT_ATOMS: atom_id res chain seq x y z
N MET A 1 19.82 -5.92 -15.62
CA MET A 1 19.65 -4.47 -15.48
C MET A 1 18.37 -4.11 -16.22
N ALA A 2 17.31 -3.75 -15.51
CA ALA A 2 16.06 -3.30 -16.10
C ALA A 2 16.05 -1.77 -16.03
N LEU A 3 15.99 -1.09 -17.17
CA LEU A 3 15.71 0.33 -17.23
C LEU A 3 14.19 0.48 -17.29
N GLY A 4 13.58 0.70 -16.14
CA GLY A 4 12.14 0.91 -16.03
C GLY A 4 11.73 2.31 -16.50
N ARG A 5 10.48 2.50 -16.65
CA ARG A 5 9.77 3.69 -17.21
C ARG A 5 10.46 5.02 -16.93
N LEU A 6 11.04 5.59 -17.96
CA LEU A 6 11.84 6.84 -17.87
C LEU A 6 10.99 8.11 -17.83
N LEU A 7 9.71 8.06 -18.21
CA LEU A 7 8.86 9.24 -18.29
C LEU A 7 7.44 8.90 -17.83
N ARG A 8 6.97 9.53 -16.78
CA ARG A 8 5.54 9.67 -16.49
C ARG A 8 5.13 11.12 -16.71
N PRO A 9 3.97 11.37 -17.34
CA PRO A 9 3.37 12.69 -17.32
C PRO A 9 3.12 13.10 -15.85
N SER A 10 3.20 14.40 -15.58
CA SER A 10 2.89 14.97 -14.28
C SER A 10 1.58 14.41 -13.75
N SER A 11 1.60 13.88 -12.57
CA SER A 11 0.40 13.42 -11.88
C SER A 11 -0.24 14.61 -11.14
N PHE A 12 -1.47 14.47 -10.72
CA PHE A 12 -2.16 15.42 -9.84
C PHE A 12 -1.32 15.82 -8.61
N ALA A 13 -0.47 14.91 -8.11
CA ALA A 13 0.47 15.19 -7.03
C ALA A 13 1.52 16.25 -7.37
N ASP A 14 1.91 16.38 -8.63
CA ASP A 14 2.83 17.44 -9.06
C ASP A 14 2.14 18.83 -9.08
N ALA A 15 0.82 18.86 -9.17
CA ALA A 15 0.03 20.09 -9.04
C ALA A 15 -0.11 20.57 -7.59
N LEU A 16 0.13 19.70 -6.61
CA LEU A 16 0.13 20.04 -5.18
C LEU A 16 1.50 20.52 -4.69
N ASP A 17 2.56 20.32 -5.47
CA ASP A 17 3.89 20.88 -5.23
C ASP A 17 4.17 21.99 -6.25
N PRO A 18 3.86 23.27 -5.92
CA PRO A 18 4.09 24.40 -6.82
C PRO A 18 5.57 24.65 -7.14
N ALA A 19 6.50 23.98 -6.45
CA ALA A 19 7.93 24.03 -6.75
C ALA A 19 8.36 22.98 -7.77
N SER A 20 7.54 21.96 -8.06
CA SER A 20 7.82 20.99 -9.10
C SER A 20 7.32 21.48 -10.45
N ALA A 21 8.22 21.82 -11.35
CA ALA A 21 7.83 22.06 -12.73
C ALA A 21 7.21 20.81 -13.35
N PRO A 22 6.07 20.92 -14.06
CA PRO A 22 5.27 19.78 -14.50
C PRO A 22 5.95 18.83 -15.51
N TYR A 23 7.17 19.11 -15.91
CA TYR A 23 7.87 18.41 -17.00
C TYR A 23 9.28 17.92 -16.64
N HIS A 24 9.62 17.75 -15.37
CA HIS A 24 10.93 17.17 -15.02
C HIS A 24 10.97 15.68 -15.33
N PRO A 25 11.91 15.22 -16.17
CA PRO A 25 12.14 13.80 -16.33
C PRO A 25 12.64 13.21 -15.02
N PHE A 26 12.05 12.11 -14.59
CA PHE A 26 12.52 11.37 -13.42
C PHE A 26 12.59 9.87 -13.73
N ALA A 27 13.50 9.17 -13.08
CA ALA A 27 13.54 7.72 -13.14
C ALA A 27 12.53 7.14 -12.13
N ASP A 28 11.46 6.49 -12.61
CA ASP A 28 10.52 5.79 -11.74
C ASP A 28 11.13 4.47 -11.24
N GLU A 29 11.88 3.78 -12.10
CA GLU A 29 12.62 2.57 -11.72
C GLU A 29 14.04 2.61 -12.26
N LEU A 30 15.01 2.46 -11.36
CA LEU A 30 16.42 2.34 -11.67
C LEU A 30 17.06 1.47 -10.59
N TYR A 31 17.27 0.20 -10.88
CA TYR A 31 17.75 -0.77 -9.90
C TYR A 31 18.65 -1.86 -10.50
N VAL A 32 19.36 -2.53 -9.61
CA VAL A 32 20.11 -3.76 -9.89
C VAL A 32 19.55 -4.86 -9.01
N SER A 33 19.27 -6.03 -9.61
CA SER A 33 18.86 -7.24 -8.90
C SER A 33 19.96 -8.30 -9.00
N ALA A 34 20.28 -8.92 -7.86
CA ALA A 34 21.14 -10.07 -7.78
C ALA A 34 20.38 -11.22 -7.11
N ARG A 35 20.38 -12.39 -7.74
CA ARG A 35 19.70 -13.58 -7.21
C ARG A 35 20.70 -14.70 -6.93
N TRP A 36 20.60 -15.29 -5.74
CA TRP A 36 21.33 -16.48 -5.36
C TRP A 36 20.39 -17.47 -4.68
N LYS A 37 20.09 -18.58 -5.35
CA LYS A 37 19.11 -19.60 -4.92
C LYS A 37 17.75 -18.94 -4.65
N ALA A 38 17.25 -19.01 -3.40
CA ALA A 38 15.99 -18.43 -2.96
C ALA A 38 16.11 -16.97 -2.52
N LEU A 39 17.30 -16.38 -2.49
CA LEU A 39 17.54 -15.01 -2.07
C LEU A 39 17.64 -14.09 -3.29
N THR A 40 16.94 -12.98 -3.24
CA THR A 40 17.04 -11.89 -4.21
C THR A 40 17.35 -10.60 -3.48
N LEU A 41 18.40 -9.90 -3.88
CA LEU A 41 18.77 -8.57 -3.41
C LEU A 41 18.51 -7.56 -4.51
N ASP A 42 17.65 -6.60 -4.24
CA ASP A 42 17.39 -5.45 -5.08
C ASP A 42 18.03 -4.19 -4.48
N LEU A 43 18.70 -3.39 -5.33
CA LEU A 43 19.35 -2.14 -4.93
C LEU A 43 18.91 -1.01 -5.87
N GLY A 44 18.37 0.07 -5.33
CA GLY A 44 17.95 1.24 -6.09
C GLY A 44 16.45 1.52 -5.99
N HIS A 45 15.91 2.12 -7.03
CA HIS A 45 14.48 2.43 -7.17
C HIS A 45 13.79 1.26 -7.87
N LYS A 46 13.15 0.37 -7.13
CA LYS A 46 12.37 -0.73 -7.69
C LYS A 46 10.94 -0.65 -7.20
N ARG A 47 10.00 -0.76 -8.12
CA ARG A 47 8.59 -0.90 -7.76
C ARG A 47 8.35 -2.28 -7.18
N ARG A 48 7.55 -2.35 -6.13
CA ARG A 48 7.12 -3.63 -5.56
C ARG A 48 6.35 -4.43 -6.62
N GLU A 49 6.61 -5.71 -6.67
CA GLU A 49 5.80 -6.63 -7.44
C GLU A 49 4.41 -6.73 -6.78
N MET A 50 3.38 -6.54 -7.58
CA MET A 50 2.00 -6.65 -7.15
C MET A 50 1.45 -8.01 -7.54
N ASP A 51 0.63 -8.60 -6.70
CA ASP A 51 -0.13 -9.81 -7.01
C ASP A 51 -1.26 -9.52 -8.01
N PHE A 52 -1.91 -10.58 -8.47
CA PHE A 52 -3.09 -10.53 -9.33
C PHE A 52 -2.87 -9.76 -10.64
N LEU A 53 -1.77 -10.06 -11.31
CA LEU A 53 -1.40 -9.41 -12.56
C LEU A 53 -2.40 -9.71 -13.69
N ALA A 54 -2.60 -8.72 -14.55
CA ALA A 54 -3.26 -8.90 -15.83
C ALA A 54 -2.44 -9.85 -16.74
N PRO A 55 -3.05 -10.42 -17.81
CA PRO A 55 -2.38 -11.36 -18.72
C PRO A 55 -1.11 -10.82 -19.38
N ASP A 56 -1.01 -9.50 -19.53
CA ASP A 56 0.22 -8.83 -19.94
C ASP A 56 0.77 -8.00 -18.77
N PRO A 57 2.00 -8.25 -18.33
CA PRO A 57 2.61 -7.53 -17.18
C PRO A 57 2.67 -6.00 -17.36
N LEU A 58 2.62 -5.50 -18.59
CA LEU A 58 2.56 -4.06 -18.89
C LEU A 58 1.30 -3.39 -18.34
N LEU A 59 0.22 -4.14 -18.25
CA LEU A 59 -1.04 -3.64 -17.75
C LEU A 59 -1.07 -3.54 -16.22
N GLY A 60 -0.12 -4.20 -15.54
CA GLY A 60 -0.03 -4.23 -14.08
C GLY A 60 -1.06 -5.13 -13.42
N SER A 61 -1.35 -4.88 -12.16
CA SER A 61 -2.31 -5.67 -11.37
C SER A 61 -3.75 -5.36 -11.73
N LEU A 62 -4.61 -6.37 -11.58
CA LEU A 62 -6.08 -6.25 -11.61
C LEU A 62 -6.64 -5.77 -10.27
N SER A 63 -5.85 -5.85 -9.21
CA SER A 63 -6.14 -5.36 -7.87
C SER A 63 -5.74 -3.89 -7.73
N VAL A 64 -6.46 -3.12 -6.90
CA VAL A 64 -6.11 -1.73 -6.58
C VAL A 64 -4.83 -1.68 -5.75
N THR A 65 -4.72 -2.57 -4.75
CA THR A 65 -3.60 -2.60 -3.82
C THR A 65 -2.51 -3.61 -4.19
N GLY A 66 -2.80 -4.54 -5.13
CA GLY A 66 -1.99 -5.74 -5.32
C GLY A 66 -2.13 -6.74 -4.18
N GLY A 67 -3.23 -6.63 -3.42
CA GLY A 67 -3.57 -7.50 -2.32
C GLY A 67 -2.95 -7.11 -0.97
N HIS A 68 -2.28 -5.95 -0.87
CA HIS A 68 -1.61 -5.49 0.36
C HIS A 68 -1.97 -4.04 0.67
N ILE A 69 -2.42 -3.78 1.92
CA ILE A 69 -2.88 -2.44 2.29
C ILE A 69 -1.72 -1.46 2.53
N MET A 70 -0.57 -1.94 3.03
CA MET A 70 0.53 -1.06 3.46
C MET A 70 1.47 -0.64 2.35
N GLU A 71 1.56 -1.38 1.24
CA GLU A 71 2.40 -1.04 0.10
C GLU A 71 1.73 -1.44 -1.21
N SER A 72 1.67 -0.52 -2.16
CA SER A 72 1.08 -0.73 -3.49
C SER A 72 1.92 -0.07 -4.58
N GLY A 73 1.43 -0.10 -5.80
CA GLY A 73 2.05 0.61 -6.92
C GLY A 73 1.64 2.09 -7.05
N ASN A 74 0.98 2.69 -6.06
CA ASN A 74 0.40 4.02 -6.16
C ASN A 74 1.42 5.16 -6.06
N ALA A 75 2.29 5.13 -5.05
CA ALA A 75 3.34 6.13 -4.89
C ALA A 75 4.51 5.91 -5.85
N ARG A 76 5.33 6.95 -6.04
CA ARG A 76 6.64 6.83 -6.71
C ARG A 76 7.56 5.92 -5.89
N THR A 77 8.44 5.23 -6.57
CA THR A 77 9.45 4.38 -5.93
C THR A 77 10.41 5.19 -5.07
N MET A 78 10.91 4.56 -4.04
CA MET A 78 11.93 5.11 -3.14
C MET A 78 13.27 4.40 -3.38
N PRO A 79 14.42 5.09 -3.29
CA PRO A 79 15.71 4.45 -3.30
C PRO A 79 15.89 3.63 -2.03
N GLY A 80 16.46 2.45 -2.20
CA GLY A 80 16.69 1.57 -1.07
C GLY A 80 17.29 0.25 -1.47
N TRP A 81 17.20 -0.69 -0.57
CA TRP A 81 17.54 -2.08 -0.79
C TRP A 81 16.48 -3.00 -0.19
N LEU A 82 16.28 -4.13 -0.82
CA LEU A 82 15.37 -5.17 -0.37
C LEU A 82 15.99 -6.54 -0.58
N LEU A 83 16.15 -7.29 0.50
CA LEU A 83 16.48 -8.71 0.45
C LEU A 83 15.17 -9.49 0.58
N THR A 84 14.87 -10.30 -0.41
CA THR A 84 13.68 -11.18 -0.44
C THR A 84 14.11 -12.62 -0.33
N LEU A 85 13.44 -13.39 0.49
CA LEU A 85 13.54 -14.84 0.58
C LEU A 85 12.30 -15.46 -0.07
N ASP A 86 12.49 -16.11 -1.23
CA ASP A 86 11.44 -16.94 -1.83
C ASP A 86 11.08 -18.11 -0.91
N PRO A 87 9.88 -18.71 -1.02
CA PRO A 87 9.48 -19.83 -0.17
C PRO A 87 10.51 -20.97 -0.17
N VAL A 88 11.08 -21.25 1.00
CA VAL A 88 12.01 -22.38 1.23
C VAL A 88 11.34 -23.40 2.16
N PRO A 89 11.50 -24.71 1.90
CA PRO A 89 10.89 -25.72 2.74
C PRO A 89 11.49 -25.71 4.15
N VAL A 90 10.66 -25.79 5.16
CA VAL A 90 11.11 -25.98 6.53
C VAL A 90 11.64 -27.42 6.66
N PRO A 91 12.87 -27.62 7.11
CA PRO A 91 13.45 -28.95 7.27
C PRO A 91 12.54 -29.88 8.11
N TRP A 92 12.62 -31.18 7.86
CA TRP A 92 11.90 -32.27 8.56
C TRP A 92 10.35 -32.22 8.54
N ASN A 93 9.74 -31.34 7.74
CA ASN A 93 8.27 -31.26 7.59
C ASN A 93 7.75 -31.88 6.27
N GLY A 94 8.49 -32.77 5.61
CA GLY A 94 8.05 -33.40 4.36
C GLY A 94 7.70 -32.41 3.22
N ASN A 95 8.25 -31.20 3.25
CA ASN A 95 7.96 -30.12 2.31
C ASN A 95 6.49 -29.63 2.31
N HIS A 96 5.79 -29.76 3.44
CA HIS A 96 4.43 -29.24 3.60
C HIS A 96 4.40 -27.82 4.18
N LEU A 97 5.49 -27.37 4.82
CA LEU A 97 5.61 -26.04 5.40
C LEU A 97 6.78 -25.31 4.77
N TRP A 98 6.57 -24.06 4.42
CA TRP A 98 7.54 -23.20 3.75
C TRP A 98 7.65 -21.86 4.47
N LEU A 99 8.87 -21.34 4.58
CA LEU A 99 9.16 -20.01 5.13
C LEU A 99 9.53 -19.07 3.98
N TYR A 100 9.03 -17.86 4.02
CA TYR A 100 9.41 -16.78 3.09
C TYR A 100 9.44 -15.43 3.83
N GLY A 101 9.99 -14.41 3.19
CA GLY A 101 10.01 -13.09 3.81
C GLY A 101 10.78 -12.06 3.03
N ALA A 102 10.85 -10.87 3.62
CA ALA A 102 11.59 -9.74 3.07
C ALA A 102 12.17 -8.88 4.19
N PHE A 103 13.28 -8.21 3.89
CA PHE A 103 13.94 -7.28 4.82
C PHE A 103 14.63 -6.18 4.01
N GLY A 104 14.39 -4.93 4.34
CA GLY A 104 14.96 -3.83 3.57
C GLY A 104 14.73 -2.45 4.16
N ASP A 105 15.38 -1.48 3.55
CA ASP A 105 15.30 -0.08 3.96
C ASP A 105 15.20 0.84 2.73
N TYR A 106 14.41 1.89 2.87
CA TYR A 106 14.17 2.90 1.84
C TYR A 106 14.34 4.30 2.42
N LYS A 107 14.44 5.29 1.55
CA LYS A 107 14.53 6.70 1.93
C LYS A 107 13.52 7.51 1.13
N THR A 108 12.79 8.38 1.82
CA THR A 108 11.88 9.34 1.17
C THR A 108 12.67 10.47 0.51
N LEU A 109 12.20 10.93 -0.66
CA LEU A 109 12.87 11.98 -1.46
C LEU A 109 12.03 13.23 -1.67
N ASP A 110 10.75 13.18 -1.28
CA ASP A 110 9.81 14.28 -1.45
C ASP A 110 10.01 15.39 -0.41
N LEU A 111 9.45 16.56 -0.70
CA LEU A 111 9.29 17.64 0.27
C LEU A 111 8.19 17.25 1.24
N ARG A 112 8.57 16.95 2.46
CA ARG A 112 7.67 16.46 3.50
C ARG A 112 8.00 17.05 4.86
N TYR A 113 7.10 16.89 5.83
CA TYR A 113 7.27 17.45 7.17
C TYR A 113 8.58 16.99 7.85
N VAL A 114 8.87 15.70 7.85
CA VAL A 114 10.16 15.15 8.29
C VAL A 114 10.98 14.78 7.05
N GLN A 115 11.92 15.63 6.68
CA GLN A 115 12.68 15.46 5.44
C GLN A 115 13.67 14.29 5.50
N GLY A 116 13.72 13.50 4.43
CA GLY A 116 14.66 12.38 4.32
C GLY A 116 14.40 11.27 5.34
N ALA A 117 13.15 11.09 5.75
CA ALA A 117 12.75 9.98 6.61
C ALA A 117 13.12 8.63 5.96
N LEU A 118 13.53 7.69 6.79
CA LEU A 118 13.82 6.32 6.40
C LEU A 118 12.59 5.46 6.59
N ILE A 119 12.44 4.42 5.79
CA ILE A 119 11.40 3.41 5.95
C ILE A 119 12.06 2.05 6.03
N HIS A 120 11.91 1.40 7.18
CA HIS A 120 12.27 0.00 7.34
C HIS A 120 11.10 -0.91 6.94
N ARG A 121 11.40 -2.07 6.37
CA ARG A 121 10.43 -3.12 6.06
C ARG A 121 10.95 -4.48 6.51
N THR A 122 10.11 -5.21 7.22
CA THR A 122 10.30 -6.64 7.52
C THR A 122 9.04 -7.40 7.17
N GLN A 123 9.18 -8.54 6.50
CA GLN A 123 8.09 -9.50 6.28
C GLN A 123 8.54 -10.88 6.73
N VAL A 124 7.67 -11.58 7.44
CA VAL A 124 7.82 -12.99 7.75
C VAL A 124 6.54 -13.71 7.35
N GLY A 125 6.65 -14.74 6.54
CA GLY A 125 5.52 -15.48 6.04
C GLY A 125 5.73 -16.99 6.12
N LEU A 126 4.64 -17.71 6.35
CA LEU A 126 4.56 -19.15 6.33
C LEU A 126 3.55 -19.58 5.26
N ARG A 127 3.90 -20.61 4.49
CA ARG A 127 2.97 -21.29 3.60
C ARG A 127 2.86 -22.77 3.99
N ALA A 128 1.64 -23.24 4.13
CA ALA A 128 1.33 -24.64 4.34
C ALA A 128 0.66 -25.23 3.11
N ASP A 129 1.22 -26.32 2.56
CA ASP A 129 0.66 -27.04 1.42
C ASP A 129 -0.13 -28.25 1.96
N ILE A 130 -1.45 -28.23 1.74
CA ILE A 130 -2.38 -29.28 2.23
C ILE A 130 -2.84 -30.11 1.03
N GLY A 131 -2.29 -31.31 0.94
CA GLY A 131 -2.44 -32.14 -0.25
C GLY A 131 -1.82 -31.46 -1.48
N SER A 132 -2.40 -31.71 -2.66
CA SER A 132 -1.90 -31.16 -3.94
C SER A 132 -2.61 -29.89 -4.40
N ARG A 133 -3.67 -29.50 -3.72
CA ARG A 133 -4.60 -28.47 -4.23
C ARG A 133 -4.76 -27.24 -3.33
N LEU A 134 -4.56 -27.34 -2.02
CA LEU A 134 -4.77 -26.24 -1.09
C LEU A 134 -3.44 -25.72 -0.56
N ARG A 135 -3.22 -24.42 -0.66
CA ARG A 135 -2.14 -23.69 -0.01
C ARG A 135 -2.71 -22.64 0.92
N LEU A 136 -2.21 -22.59 2.13
CA LEU A 136 -2.55 -21.56 3.11
C LEU A 136 -1.31 -20.71 3.38
N HIS A 137 -1.48 -19.40 3.40
CA HIS A 137 -0.41 -18.47 3.71
C HIS A 137 -0.81 -17.61 4.90
N PHE A 138 0.17 -17.38 5.77
CA PHE A 138 0.10 -16.41 6.86
C PHE A 138 1.35 -15.56 6.79
N ALA A 139 1.20 -14.24 6.77
CA ALA A 139 2.34 -13.35 6.79
C ALA A 139 2.09 -12.14 7.68
N LEU A 140 3.16 -11.68 8.31
CA LEU A 140 3.23 -10.42 9.01
C LEU A 140 4.15 -9.50 8.22
N ASP A 141 3.61 -8.40 7.71
CA ASP A 141 4.36 -7.28 7.16
C ASP A 141 4.48 -6.19 8.22
N HIS A 142 5.69 -5.72 8.47
CA HIS A 142 5.98 -4.64 9.39
C HIS A 142 6.77 -3.55 8.67
N TYR A 143 6.32 -2.33 8.84
CA TYR A 143 6.96 -1.13 8.31
C TYR A 143 7.17 -0.13 9.44
N ALA A 144 8.27 0.61 9.39
CA ALA A 144 8.53 1.71 10.30
C ALA A 144 9.11 2.92 9.56
N MET A 145 8.45 4.06 9.62
CA MET A 145 9.04 5.33 9.18
C MET A 145 9.77 5.97 10.35
N TRP A 146 11.07 6.27 10.18
CA TRP A 146 11.91 6.71 11.26
C TRP A 146 13.05 7.64 10.80
N GLY A 147 13.77 8.24 11.72
CA GLY A 147 14.86 9.13 11.37
C GLY A 147 14.41 10.38 10.63
N GLY A 148 15.31 10.94 9.83
CA GLY A 148 15.02 12.17 9.07
C GLY A 148 15.19 13.44 9.89
N LYS A 149 14.97 14.58 9.22
CA LYS A 149 15.13 15.93 9.82
C LYS A 149 13.75 16.49 10.16
N HIS A 150 13.43 16.48 11.45
CA HIS A 150 12.20 17.07 11.98
C HIS A 150 12.32 18.59 12.07
N PRO A 151 11.27 19.39 11.75
CA PRO A 151 11.36 20.86 11.77
C PRO A 151 11.32 21.46 13.18
N ALA A 152 10.74 20.80 14.17
CA ALA A 152 10.49 21.35 15.51
C ALA A 152 11.46 20.87 16.60
N HIS A 153 12.20 19.80 16.38
CA HIS A 153 13.14 19.24 17.37
C HIS A 153 14.36 18.60 16.70
N ALA A 154 15.33 18.19 17.52
CA ALA A 154 16.52 17.52 17.03
C ALA A 154 16.18 16.25 16.24
N PRO A 155 16.90 15.96 15.13
CA PRO A 155 16.68 14.75 14.37
C PRO A 155 16.88 13.51 15.24
N MET A 156 16.05 12.50 15.04
CA MET A 156 16.28 11.18 15.62
C MET A 156 17.63 10.65 15.15
N ALA A 157 18.46 10.19 16.09
CA ALA A 157 19.77 9.64 15.76
C ALA A 157 19.63 8.35 14.94
N VAL A 158 20.22 8.35 13.74
CA VAL A 158 20.29 7.17 12.87
C VAL A 158 21.53 6.38 13.28
N ASN A 159 21.36 5.45 14.24
CA ASN A 159 22.42 4.58 14.76
C ASN A 159 21.88 3.14 14.93
N LEU A 160 22.78 2.20 15.20
CA LEU A 160 22.44 0.79 15.32
C LEU A 160 21.45 0.51 16.46
N GLU A 161 21.58 1.22 17.59
CA GLU A 161 20.67 1.04 18.73
C GLU A 161 19.23 1.41 18.35
N ASN A 162 19.01 2.60 17.77
CA ASN A 162 17.70 3.03 17.32
C ASN A 162 17.17 2.15 16.17
N TYR A 163 18.06 1.70 15.28
CA TYR A 163 17.67 0.77 14.22
C TYR A 163 17.14 -0.56 14.77
N LEU A 164 17.81 -1.13 15.78
CA LEU A 164 17.31 -2.35 16.44
C LEU A 164 15.98 -2.12 17.18
N ARG A 165 15.79 -0.92 17.77
CA ARG A 165 14.51 -0.54 18.38
C ARG A 165 13.39 -0.42 17.32
N VAL A 166 13.70 0.17 16.18
CA VAL A 166 12.76 0.27 15.02
C VAL A 166 12.32 -1.11 14.58
N ILE A 167 13.25 -2.03 14.30
CA ILE A 167 12.97 -3.40 13.86
C ILE A 167 12.10 -4.16 14.87
N THR A 168 12.32 -3.91 16.16
CA THR A 168 11.65 -4.66 17.24
C THR A 168 10.44 -3.95 17.83
N GLY A 169 10.03 -2.80 17.28
CA GLY A 169 8.89 -2.03 17.78
C GLY A 169 9.04 -1.60 19.23
N ARG A 170 10.25 -1.17 19.64
CA ARG A 170 10.52 -0.75 21.02
C ARG A 170 10.46 0.77 21.17
N PRO A 171 10.16 1.27 22.38
CA PRO A 171 10.25 2.70 22.69
C PRO A 171 11.64 3.28 22.43
N ALA A 172 11.71 4.58 22.13
CA ALA A 172 12.97 5.29 22.02
C ALA A 172 13.72 5.32 23.37
N GLY A 173 15.05 5.46 23.30
CA GLY A 173 15.87 5.74 24.46
C GLY A 173 15.68 7.19 24.96
N ALA A 174 16.36 7.57 26.05
CA ALA A 174 16.23 8.87 26.71
C ALA A 174 16.52 10.09 25.81
N SER A 175 17.15 9.90 24.65
CA SER A 175 17.43 10.94 23.65
C SER A 175 16.36 11.06 22.55
N GLY A 176 15.32 10.22 22.58
CA GLY A 176 14.23 10.28 21.60
C GLY A 176 13.21 11.37 21.88
N ALA A 177 12.31 11.64 20.95
CA ALA A 177 11.15 12.49 21.19
C ALA A 177 10.29 11.93 22.34
N ALA A 178 9.60 12.80 23.10
CA ALA A 178 8.81 12.36 24.24
C ALA A 178 7.71 11.35 23.86
N THR A 179 7.10 11.52 22.69
CA THR A 179 6.13 10.59 22.11
C THR A 179 6.73 9.22 21.83
N ASP A 180 7.92 9.19 21.24
CA ASP A 180 8.66 7.96 20.94
C ASP A 180 9.18 7.23 22.18
N GLN A 181 9.39 7.96 23.29
CA GLN A 181 9.76 7.38 24.58
C GLN A 181 8.59 6.71 25.31
N LEU A 182 7.38 7.26 25.13
CA LEU A 182 6.16 6.76 25.77
C LEU A 182 5.48 5.66 24.95
N ASN A 183 5.78 5.60 23.66
CA ASN A 183 5.18 4.66 22.71
C ASN A 183 6.30 3.85 22.01
N VAL A 184 6.19 3.61 20.73
CA VAL A 184 7.22 2.99 19.90
C VAL A 184 8.02 4.04 19.15
N ILE A 185 9.27 3.76 18.83
CA ILE A 185 10.13 4.67 18.07
C ILE A 185 9.65 4.78 16.63
N GLY A 186 9.41 6.01 16.16
CA GLY A 186 8.95 6.29 14.79
C GLY A 186 7.47 5.96 14.57
N ASP A 187 7.08 5.90 13.30
CA ASP A 187 5.73 5.57 12.85
C ASP A 187 5.70 4.10 12.42
N GLN A 188 5.19 3.24 13.30
CA GLN A 188 5.15 1.79 13.14
C GLN A 188 3.79 1.37 12.60
N ARG A 189 3.79 0.52 11.56
CA ARG A 189 2.57 0.01 10.94
C ARG A 189 2.81 -1.30 10.23
N GLY A 190 1.74 -1.98 9.84
CA GLY A 190 1.89 -3.21 9.08
C GLY A 190 0.58 -3.84 8.67
N GLY A 191 0.68 -5.08 8.20
CA GLY A 191 -0.45 -5.90 7.77
C GLY A 191 -0.28 -7.35 8.18
N GLU A 192 -1.39 -7.98 8.53
CA GLU A 192 -1.50 -9.41 8.85
C GLU A 192 -2.26 -10.09 7.72
N LEU A 193 -1.53 -10.85 6.90
CA LEU A 193 -2.08 -11.53 5.72
C LEU A 193 -2.52 -12.94 6.05
N ILE A 194 -3.75 -13.26 5.70
CA ILE A 194 -4.30 -14.63 5.65
C ILE A 194 -4.73 -14.89 4.21
N ARG A 195 -4.18 -15.94 3.59
CA ARG A 195 -4.47 -16.27 2.19
C ARG A 195 -4.68 -17.77 2.01
N ALA A 196 -5.69 -18.15 1.25
CA ALA A 196 -5.96 -19.50 0.81
C ALA A 196 -5.93 -19.54 -0.73
N GLU A 197 -5.19 -20.50 -1.28
CA GLU A 197 -5.12 -20.75 -2.72
C GLU A 197 -5.62 -22.15 -3.01
N TRP A 198 -6.57 -22.27 -3.93
CA TRP A 198 -7.04 -23.54 -4.43
C TRP A 198 -6.60 -23.73 -5.88
N LEU A 199 -5.84 -24.80 -6.11
CA LEU A 199 -5.32 -25.16 -7.44
C LEU A 199 -6.28 -26.17 -8.07
N GLY A 200 -7.06 -25.71 -9.04
CA GLY A 200 -7.96 -26.52 -9.87
C GLY A 200 -7.25 -27.07 -11.10
N ASP A 201 -7.98 -27.83 -11.90
CA ASP A 201 -7.47 -28.36 -13.16
C ASP A 201 -7.60 -27.27 -14.24
N GLY A 202 -6.51 -26.55 -14.51
CA GLY A 202 -6.45 -25.45 -15.46
C GLY A 202 -6.98 -24.09 -14.94
N TRP A 203 -7.14 -23.94 -13.61
CA TRP A 203 -7.52 -22.67 -12.97
C TRP A 203 -7.03 -22.60 -11.51
N THR A 204 -6.97 -21.40 -11.00
CA THR A 204 -6.62 -21.11 -9.60
C THR A 204 -7.62 -20.13 -9.00
N LEU A 205 -8.02 -20.38 -7.76
CA LEU A 205 -8.81 -19.46 -6.94
C LEU A 205 -7.98 -19.03 -5.73
N VAL A 206 -7.93 -17.74 -5.47
CA VAL A 206 -7.31 -17.18 -4.28
C VAL A 206 -8.37 -16.40 -3.50
N ALA A 207 -8.39 -16.60 -2.19
CA ALA A 207 -9.11 -15.76 -1.25
C ALA A 207 -8.11 -15.27 -0.19
N GLN A 208 -8.07 -13.96 0.04
CA GLN A 208 -7.18 -13.40 1.04
C GLN A 208 -7.82 -12.25 1.81
N HIS A 209 -7.32 -12.04 3.03
CA HIS A 209 -7.60 -10.89 3.86
C HIS A 209 -6.30 -10.33 4.40
N ASP A 210 -6.05 -9.03 4.19
CA ASP A 210 -4.91 -8.30 4.70
C ASP A 210 -5.40 -7.26 5.71
N ILE A 211 -5.12 -7.49 7.00
CA ILE A 211 -5.61 -6.72 8.15
C ILE A 211 -4.55 -5.68 8.49
N PRO A 212 -4.84 -4.36 8.42
CA PRO A 212 -3.88 -3.33 8.79
C PRO A 212 -3.72 -3.22 10.31
N TYR A 213 -2.53 -2.78 10.73
CA TYR A 213 -2.28 -2.29 12.09
C TYR A 213 -1.36 -1.07 12.07
N ASP A 214 -1.58 -0.14 13.00
CA ASP A 214 -0.75 1.06 13.18
C ASP A 214 -0.03 1.08 14.53
N ASP A 215 -0.32 0.13 15.42
CA ASP A 215 0.35 0.00 16.71
C ASP A 215 0.27 -1.43 17.27
N GLY A 216 0.76 -1.63 18.50
CA GLY A 216 0.75 -2.93 19.17
C GLY A 216 -0.66 -3.47 19.46
N SER A 217 -1.69 -2.64 19.55
CA SER A 217 -3.06 -3.08 19.75
C SER A 217 -3.63 -3.70 18.47
N GLY A 218 -3.28 -3.13 17.32
CA GLY A 218 -3.64 -3.65 16.01
C GLY A 218 -3.05 -5.03 15.73
N MET A 219 -1.80 -5.29 16.17
CA MET A 219 -1.17 -6.61 16.07
C MET A 219 -1.92 -7.73 16.84
N GLY A 220 -2.83 -7.37 17.74
CA GLY A 220 -3.73 -8.28 18.43
C GLY A 220 -5.05 -8.52 17.70
N LEU A 221 -5.14 -8.25 16.41
CA LEU A 221 -6.34 -8.35 15.56
C LEU A 221 -7.50 -7.42 16.00
N GLN A 222 -7.24 -6.38 16.80
CA GLN A 222 -8.29 -5.47 17.26
C GLN A 222 -8.84 -4.61 16.12
N ASN A 223 -8.10 -4.50 15.03
CA ASN A 223 -8.56 -3.82 13.82
C ASN A 223 -9.54 -4.64 12.99
N PHE A 224 -9.64 -5.96 13.23
CA PHE A 224 -10.64 -6.77 12.53
C PHE A 224 -12.06 -6.20 12.74
N PRO A 225 -12.91 -6.07 11.71
CA PRO A 225 -12.78 -6.63 10.36
C PRO A 225 -12.15 -5.70 9.31
N ASP A 226 -11.39 -4.66 9.70
CA ASP A 226 -10.74 -3.78 8.76
C ASP A 226 -9.74 -4.54 7.89
N GLY A 227 -9.58 -4.08 6.66
CA GLY A 227 -8.62 -4.63 5.73
C GLY A 227 -9.12 -4.68 4.28
N VAL A 228 -8.32 -5.33 3.47
CA VAL A 228 -8.61 -5.64 2.08
C VAL A 228 -8.94 -7.12 1.94
N ASN A 229 -10.17 -7.41 1.56
CA ASN A 229 -10.61 -8.76 1.21
C ASN A 229 -10.51 -8.92 -0.30
N THR A 230 -9.68 -9.83 -0.78
CA THR A 230 -9.48 -10.07 -2.22
C THR A 230 -9.88 -11.49 -2.57
N VAL A 231 -10.67 -11.62 -3.63
CA VAL A 231 -10.91 -12.90 -4.29
C VAL A 231 -10.42 -12.78 -5.73
N TRP A 232 -9.51 -13.63 -6.11
CA TRP A 232 -9.01 -13.74 -7.47
C TRP A 232 -9.29 -15.11 -8.05
N PHE A 233 -9.75 -15.12 -9.28
CA PHE A 233 -9.93 -16.33 -10.09
C PHE A 233 -9.15 -16.17 -11.38
N GLY A 234 -8.33 -17.15 -11.72
CA GLY A 234 -7.52 -17.13 -12.93
C GLY A 234 -7.48 -18.46 -13.65
N TRP A 235 -7.74 -18.44 -14.96
CA TRP A 235 -7.48 -19.56 -15.85
C TRP A 235 -5.99 -19.64 -16.18
N GLU A 236 -5.46 -20.85 -16.35
CA GLU A 236 -4.10 -21.04 -16.90
C GLU A 236 -4.02 -20.60 -18.37
N ASP A 237 -5.08 -20.88 -19.15
CA ASP A 237 -5.21 -20.38 -20.52
C ASP A 237 -5.47 -18.87 -20.50
N LYS A 238 -4.40 -18.08 -20.71
CA LYS A 238 -4.46 -16.60 -20.74
C LYS A 238 -4.93 -16.03 -22.08
N ASP A 239 -5.23 -16.86 -23.08
CA ASP A 239 -5.74 -16.40 -24.37
C ASP A 239 -7.26 -16.24 -24.40
N ARG A 240 -7.92 -16.41 -23.26
CA ARG A 240 -9.37 -16.22 -23.12
C ARG A 240 -9.76 -14.75 -23.19
N TRP A 241 -11.02 -14.49 -23.59
CA TRP A 241 -11.60 -13.16 -23.49
C TRP A 241 -11.61 -12.64 -22.05
N VAL A 242 -11.91 -13.50 -21.10
CA VAL A 242 -11.74 -13.26 -19.67
C VAL A 242 -10.91 -14.41 -19.12
N SER A 243 -9.70 -14.13 -18.72
CA SER A 243 -8.78 -15.10 -18.14
C SER A 243 -8.57 -14.92 -16.65
N ASP A 244 -8.78 -13.69 -16.15
CA ASP A 244 -8.54 -13.33 -14.77
C ASP A 244 -9.63 -12.37 -14.28
N LEU A 245 -10.09 -12.62 -13.04
CA LEU A 245 -11.08 -11.80 -12.35
C LEU A 245 -10.56 -11.52 -10.95
N VAL A 246 -10.65 -10.28 -10.51
CA VAL A 246 -10.39 -9.85 -9.13
C VAL A 246 -11.63 -9.14 -8.60
N PHE A 247 -12.05 -9.50 -7.41
CA PHE A 247 -12.99 -8.72 -6.63
C PHE A 247 -12.33 -8.35 -5.31
N GLU A 248 -12.38 -7.07 -4.94
CA GLU A 248 -11.89 -6.59 -3.66
C GLU A 248 -13.00 -5.88 -2.91
N TYR A 249 -13.04 -6.12 -1.60
CA TYR A 249 -13.82 -5.36 -0.65
C TYR A 249 -12.89 -4.72 0.37
N HIS A 250 -12.80 -3.39 0.35
CA HIS A 250 -12.02 -2.60 1.28
C HIS A 250 -12.91 -2.09 2.40
N TYR A 251 -12.54 -2.35 3.61
CA TYR A 251 -13.23 -1.87 4.79
C TYR A 251 -12.21 -1.39 5.83
N THR A 252 -12.25 -0.12 6.18
CA THR A 252 -11.31 0.50 7.13
C THR A 252 -12.02 1.45 8.09
N ARG A 253 -13.21 1.07 8.54
CA ARG A 253 -14.03 1.91 9.40
C ARG A 253 -13.92 1.57 10.87
N SER A 254 -13.40 0.39 11.21
CA SER A 254 -13.28 -0.02 12.61
C SER A 254 -12.14 0.72 13.32
N GLN A 255 -10.94 0.69 12.76
CA GLN A 255 -9.74 1.37 13.27
C GLN A 255 -9.61 1.22 14.80
N SER A 256 -9.54 -0.05 15.27
CA SER A 256 -9.60 -0.46 16.68
C SER A 256 -10.90 -0.07 17.40
N GLY A 257 -11.94 0.25 16.64
CA GLY A 257 -13.27 0.61 17.15
C GLY A 257 -13.40 2.07 17.56
N SER A 258 -14.66 2.43 17.85
CA SER A 258 -14.96 3.70 18.52
C SER A 258 -14.47 3.62 19.96
N VAL A 259 -13.84 4.67 20.43
CA VAL A 259 -13.27 4.84 21.77
C VAL A 259 -13.73 3.79 22.80
N ASN A 260 -12.94 2.77 23.05
CA ASN A 260 -13.08 1.94 24.24
C ASN A 260 -12.41 2.67 25.39
N VAL A 261 -13.22 3.20 26.30
CA VAL A 261 -12.71 3.84 27.51
C VAL A 261 -12.52 2.78 28.56
N GLU A 262 -11.33 2.22 28.64
CA GLU A 262 -10.92 1.43 29.79
C GLU A 262 -10.36 2.36 30.87
N TRP A 263 -10.78 2.13 32.11
CA TRP A 263 -10.21 2.81 33.26
C TRP A 263 -8.87 2.20 33.61
N PHE A 264 -7.78 2.95 33.40
CA PHE A 264 -6.49 2.65 33.98
C PHE A 264 -6.33 3.45 35.26
N GLY A 265 -6.79 2.92 36.36
CA GLY A 265 -6.65 3.50 37.69
C GLY A 265 -6.05 2.47 38.62
N GLY A 266 -4.72 2.41 38.70
CA GLY A 266 -3.97 1.70 39.73
C GLY A 266 -2.71 2.50 40.05
N GLU A 267 -2.17 2.31 41.26
CA GLU A 267 -0.94 3.00 41.71
C GLU A 267 0.27 2.74 40.79
N ASP A 268 0.22 1.67 39.98
CA ASP A 268 1.28 1.27 39.03
C ASP A 268 1.01 1.72 37.58
N SER A 269 -0.05 2.52 37.33
CA SER A 269 -0.33 3.01 35.99
C SER A 269 0.71 4.06 35.57
N PRO A 270 1.33 3.96 34.38
CA PRO A 270 2.21 5.00 33.86
C PRO A 270 1.43 6.30 33.53
N TYR A 271 0.12 6.27 33.64
CA TYR A 271 -0.76 7.42 33.45
C TYR A 271 -1.19 7.97 34.80
N ALA A 272 -1.38 9.30 34.89
CA ALA A 272 -1.87 9.92 36.10
C ALA A 272 -3.20 9.29 36.56
N PRO A 273 -3.46 9.19 37.88
CA PRO A 273 -4.71 8.63 38.40
C PRO A 273 -5.93 9.31 37.76
N GLY A 274 -6.87 8.52 37.25
CA GLY A 274 -8.06 9.00 36.58
C GLY A 274 -7.91 9.32 35.10
N VAL A 275 -6.73 9.15 34.50
CA VAL A 275 -6.57 9.24 33.05
C VAL A 275 -7.12 7.98 32.40
N ARG A 276 -8.04 8.20 31.46
CA ARG A 276 -8.62 7.13 30.66
C ARG A 276 -7.72 6.80 29.49
N LYS A 277 -7.33 5.55 29.33
CA LYS A 277 -6.75 5.11 28.06
C LYS A 277 -7.90 4.98 27.07
N THR A 278 -7.84 5.73 25.99
CA THR A 278 -8.68 5.52 24.82
C THR A 278 -7.97 4.50 23.95
N THR A 279 -8.56 3.32 23.77
CA THR A 279 -8.22 2.39 22.71
C THR A 279 -9.20 2.63 21.57
N GLY A 280 -8.75 2.44 20.34
CA GLY A 280 -9.52 2.75 19.15
C GLY A 280 -9.19 4.13 18.59
N LEU A 281 -9.83 4.48 17.51
CA LEU A 281 -9.54 5.68 16.72
C LEU A 281 -8.14 5.67 16.13
N ASP A 282 -7.65 4.49 15.72
CA ASP A 282 -6.47 4.43 14.86
C ASP A 282 -6.68 5.34 13.66
N ASP A 283 -5.65 6.02 13.23
CA ASP A 283 -5.73 6.98 12.13
C ASP A 283 -4.80 6.52 11.02
N TYR A 284 -5.21 5.45 10.30
CA TYR A 284 -4.39 4.78 9.31
C TYR A 284 -3.70 5.77 8.37
N PHE A 285 -2.39 5.59 8.20
CA PHE A 285 -1.51 6.41 7.37
C PHE A 285 -1.23 7.81 7.88
N ASN A 286 -1.83 8.23 8.99
CA ASN A 286 -1.49 9.47 9.69
C ASN A 286 -0.59 9.21 10.89
N ASN A 287 0.22 10.20 11.27
CA ASN A 287 1.08 10.12 12.44
C ASN A 287 1.37 11.53 12.97
N GLY A 288 1.44 11.67 14.29
CA GLY A 288 1.66 12.96 14.95
C GLY A 288 3.05 13.55 14.73
N GLU A 289 4.08 12.72 14.59
CA GLU A 289 5.46 13.13 14.32
C GLU A 289 5.72 13.23 12.82
N TYR A 290 5.38 12.20 12.07
CA TYR A 290 5.55 12.13 10.60
C TYR A 290 4.31 12.66 9.89
N LYS A 291 4.00 13.96 10.08
CA LYS A 291 2.72 14.58 9.66
C LYS A 291 2.37 14.49 8.18
N SER A 292 3.33 14.26 7.30
CA SER A 292 3.04 13.96 5.90
C SER A 292 2.42 12.58 5.70
N GLY A 293 2.36 11.76 6.76
CA GLY A 293 1.75 10.46 6.76
C GLY A 293 2.47 9.43 5.88
N TRP A 294 1.80 8.29 5.67
CA TRP A 294 2.30 7.18 4.85
C TRP A 294 2.13 7.49 3.36
N THR A 295 2.81 8.56 2.92
CA THR A 295 2.75 9.09 1.55
C THR A 295 4.16 9.29 0.98
N HIS A 296 4.27 9.38 -0.35
CA HIS A 296 5.48 9.77 -1.04
C HIS A 296 5.10 10.51 -2.34
N PHE A 297 5.63 11.73 -2.53
CA PHE A 297 5.23 12.65 -3.60
C PHE A 297 3.71 12.82 -3.71
N GLY A 298 3.05 13.08 -2.56
CA GLY A 298 1.61 13.36 -2.50
C GLY A 298 0.69 12.19 -2.84
N ARG A 299 1.19 10.95 -2.78
CA ARG A 299 0.41 9.72 -2.97
C ARG A 299 0.64 8.77 -1.82
N THR A 300 -0.38 8.04 -1.42
CA THR A 300 -0.24 6.98 -0.40
C THR A 300 0.69 5.88 -0.88
N ILE A 301 1.58 5.43 -0.01
CA ILE A 301 2.51 4.32 -0.29
C ILE A 301 1.75 3.00 -0.40
N GLY A 302 0.70 2.84 0.42
CA GLY A 302 -0.18 1.68 0.42
C GLY A 302 -1.50 1.94 -0.29
N GLU A 303 -2.61 1.79 0.43
CA GLU A 303 -4.00 1.86 -0.06
C GLU A 303 -4.26 3.08 -0.95
N PRO A 304 -4.50 2.90 -2.27
CA PRO A 304 -4.72 4.00 -3.19
C PRO A 304 -6.05 4.73 -3.02
N LEU A 305 -7.01 4.11 -2.33
CA LEU A 305 -8.32 4.69 -2.05
C LEU A 305 -8.33 5.55 -0.78
N PHE A 306 -7.18 5.61 -0.06
CA PHE A 306 -6.95 6.63 0.95
C PHE A 306 -6.48 7.91 0.26
N PHE A 307 -7.23 8.97 0.46
CA PHE A 307 -6.93 10.22 -0.23
C PHE A 307 -5.95 11.08 0.59
N PRO A 308 -4.83 11.50 -0.02
CA PRO A 308 -3.93 12.47 0.60
C PRO A 308 -4.63 13.79 0.90
N ALA A 309 -4.14 14.51 1.91
CA ALA A 309 -4.67 15.81 2.29
C ALA A 309 -4.68 16.78 1.11
N GLY A 310 -5.79 17.49 0.95
CA GLY A 310 -6.02 18.41 -0.16
C GLY A 310 -6.64 17.79 -1.41
N THR A 311 -6.95 16.51 -1.40
CA THR A 311 -7.67 15.85 -2.50
C THR A 311 -9.11 16.37 -2.63
N HIS A 312 -9.80 16.54 -1.50
CA HIS A 312 -11.13 17.11 -1.44
C HIS A 312 -11.05 18.61 -1.15
N ALA A 313 -11.48 19.45 -2.09
CA ALA A 313 -11.30 20.90 -2.06
C ALA A 313 -11.89 21.64 -0.83
N ARG A 314 -12.70 20.96 -0.02
CA ARG A 314 -13.36 21.54 1.16
C ARG A 314 -12.55 21.45 2.45
N THR A 315 -11.53 20.61 2.49
CA THR A 315 -10.80 20.29 3.73
C THR A 315 -9.37 20.84 3.76
N TRP A 316 -8.86 21.31 2.62
CA TRP A 316 -7.49 21.75 2.53
C TRP A 316 -7.35 23.22 2.92
N SER A 317 -6.58 23.50 3.97
CA SER A 317 -6.10 24.83 4.34
C SER A 317 -4.59 24.86 4.12
N PRO A 318 -4.09 25.74 3.19
CA PRO A 318 -2.65 25.92 3.03
C PRO A 318 -2.01 26.33 4.35
N GLY A 319 -1.06 25.55 4.85
CA GLY A 319 -0.35 25.83 6.11
C GLY A 319 -0.75 24.97 7.29
N LEU A 320 -1.84 24.22 7.24
CA LEU A 320 -2.20 23.21 8.25
C LEU A 320 -2.00 21.81 7.71
N VAL A 321 -0.78 21.41 7.43
CA VAL A 321 -0.44 20.00 7.18
C VAL A 321 -0.41 19.29 8.52
N THR A 322 -1.58 19.04 9.12
CA THR A 322 -1.72 18.30 10.35
C THR A 322 -1.81 16.80 10.13
N HIS A 323 -2.24 16.39 8.93
CA HIS A 323 -2.39 14.98 8.55
C HIS A 323 -2.01 14.79 7.07
N GLY A 324 -1.30 13.72 6.77
CA GLY A 324 -0.91 13.39 5.40
C GLY A 324 -2.05 12.82 4.56
N VAL A 325 -3.05 12.25 5.21
CA VAL A 325 -4.22 11.59 4.61
C VAL A 325 -5.50 12.17 5.20
N GLU A 326 -6.41 12.62 4.35
CA GLU A 326 -7.69 13.21 4.75
C GLU A 326 -8.85 12.20 4.73
N ASN A 327 -8.66 11.04 4.13
CA ASN A 327 -9.65 9.98 4.05
C ASN A 327 -8.98 8.63 4.17
N ASN A 328 -9.19 7.96 5.28
CA ASN A 328 -8.71 6.62 5.57
C ASN A 328 -9.81 5.69 6.09
N ARG A 329 -11.05 6.18 6.19
CA ARG A 329 -12.21 5.41 6.60
C ARG A 329 -13.12 5.20 5.41
N ILE A 330 -13.04 4.01 4.82
CA ILE A 330 -13.73 3.70 3.57
C ILE A 330 -14.52 2.39 3.65
N ARG A 331 -15.50 2.29 2.74
CA ARG A 331 -16.06 1.03 2.24
C ARG A 331 -16.00 1.08 0.73
N ALA A 332 -15.23 0.19 0.13
CA ALA A 332 -15.10 0.19 -1.31
C ALA A 332 -15.25 -1.22 -1.90
N HIS A 333 -15.72 -1.26 -3.13
CA HIS A 333 -15.80 -2.44 -3.95
C HIS A 333 -15.02 -2.19 -5.22
N HIS A 334 -14.18 -3.14 -5.57
CA HIS A 334 -13.38 -3.08 -6.78
C HIS A 334 -13.56 -4.37 -7.59
N LEU A 335 -13.68 -4.22 -8.90
CA LEU A 335 -13.70 -5.30 -9.88
C LEU A 335 -12.59 -5.07 -10.90
N GLY A 336 -11.66 -6.01 -10.98
CA GLY A 336 -10.63 -6.09 -12.00
C GLY A 336 -10.91 -7.25 -12.94
N VAL A 337 -10.86 -7.01 -14.25
CA VAL A 337 -11.05 -8.01 -15.30
C VAL A 337 -9.89 -7.97 -16.26
N GLY A 338 -9.26 -9.11 -16.49
CA GLY A 338 -8.17 -9.29 -17.45
C GLY A 338 -8.47 -10.38 -18.46
N GLY A 339 -7.95 -10.22 -19.66
CA GLY A 339 -8.10 -11.19 -20.75
C GLY A 339 -7.44 -10.71 -22.02
N LYS A 340 -7.78 -11.38 -23.12
CA LYS A 340 -7.32 -10.98 -24.46
C LYS A 340 -8.51 -10.82 -25.41
N LEU A 341 -8.73 -9.59 -25.88
CA LEU A 341 -9.68 -9.32 -26.96
C LEU A 341 -9.22 -10.06 -28.23
N PHE A 342 -10.16 -10.76 -28.86
CA PHE A 342 -9.89 -11.60 -30.05
C PHE A 342 -8.76 -12.62 -29.83
N ARG A 343 -8.48 -13.00 -28.55
CA ARG A 343 -7.39 -13.92 -28.15
C ARG A 343 -5.96 -13.42 -28.42
N VAL A 344 -5.81 -12.16 -28.78
CA VAL A 344 -4.52 -11.57 -29.21
C VAL A 344 -4.16 -10.33 -28.41
N HIS A 345 -5.13 -9.44 -28.15
CA HIS A 345 -4.88 -8.13 -27.55
C HIS A 345 -5.16 -8.13 -26.06
N PRO A 346 -4.13 -8.17 -25.20
CA PRO A 346 -4.32 -8.11 -23.76
C PRO A 346 -5.01 -6.83 -23.33
N TYR A 347 -5.92 -6.94 -22.37
CA TYR A 347 -6.59 -5.80 -21.78
C TYR A 347 -6.78 -5.98 -20.28
N ARG A 348 -7.01 -4.85 -19.61
CA ARG A 348 -7.42 -4.74 -18.21
C ARG A 348 -8.56 -3.74 -18.09
N LEU A 349 -9.64 -4.14 -17.43
CA LEU A 349 -10.74 -3.29 -17.00
C LEU A 349 -10.70 -3.21 -15.46
N MET A 350 -10.83 -2.02 -14.92
CA MET A 350 -10.90 -1.76 -13.47
C MET A 350 -12.11 -0.87 -13.19
N LEU A 351 -12.96 -1.29 -12.26
CA LEU A 351 -14.14 -0.55 -11.82
C LEU A 351 -14.10 -0.46 -10.30
N THR A 352 -14.15 0.72 -9.75
CA THR A 352 -14.11 0.96 -8.31
C THR A 352 -15.25 1.87 -7.88
N TYR A 353 -15.95 1.48 -6.84
CA TYR A 353 -16.93 2.31 -6.16
C TYR A 353 -16.55 2.40 -4.68
N SER A 354 -16.46 3.62 -4.14
CA SER A 354 -16.13 3.83 -2.75
C SER A 354 -17.10 4.77 -2.04
N ARG A 355 -17.31 4.48 -0.76
CA ARG A 355 -17.94 5.36 0.23
C ARG A 355 -16.85 5.86 1.15
N ASN A 356 -16.67 7.17 1.22
CA ASN A 356 -15.56 7.85 1.84
C ASN A 356 -16.09 8.67 3.02
N TYR A 357 -15.52 8.45 4.21
CA TYR A 357 -16.02 9.02 5.46
C TYR A 357 -15.08 10.06 6.06
N GLY A 358 -13.91 10.30 5.44
CA GLY A 358 -12.83 11.12 5.99
C GLY A 358 -12.02 10.34 7.03
N THR A 359 -11.57 11.00 8.08
CA THR A 359 -10.94 10.39 9.26
C THR A 359 -11.87 10.47 10.48
N TYR A 360 -11.49 9.85 11.59
CA TYR A 360 -12.25 10.06 12.84
C TYR A 360 -12.16 11.49 13.35
N VAL A 361 -11.01 12.14 13.15
CA VAL A 361 -10.77 13.52 13.61
C VAL A 361 -11.43 14.53 12.68
N THR A 362 -11.36 14.29 11.38
CA THR A 362 -11.90 15.17 10.33
C THR A 362 -12.80 14.41 9.38
N PRO A 363 -14.03 14.05 9.82
CA PRO A 363 -14.98 13.38 8.94
C PRO A 363 -15.44 14.32 7.82
N TYR A 364 -15.71 13.79 6.64
CA TYR A 364 -16.23 14.58 5.52
C TYR A 364 -17.60 15.19 5.82
N ALA A 365 -18.43 14.48 6.54
CA ALA A 365 -19.71 14.99 7.03
C ALA A 365 -20.02 14.38 8.40
N GLY A 366 -20.55 15.21 9.29
CA GLY A 366 -20.84 14.82 10.67
C GLY A 366 -19.92 15.49 11.68
N GLU A 367 -19.96 15.02 12.89
CA GLU A 367 -19.14 15.55 13.98
C GLU A 367 -17.92 14.67 14.21
N SER A 368 -16.79 15.29 14.53
CA SER A 368 -15.57 14.60 14.94
C SER A 368 -15.82 13.65 16.11
N ALA A 369 -15.19 12.49 16.12
CA ALA A 369 -15.27 11.53 17.21
C ALA A 369 -14.79 12.11 18.55
N TRP A 370 -13.91 13.11 18.52
CA TRP A 370 -13.48 13.86 19.71
C TRP A 370 -14.60 14.70 20.33
N GLN A 371 -15.59 15.11 19.54
CA GLN A 371 -16.74 15.89 20.01
C GLN A 371 -17.85 15.01 20.59
N ARG A 372 -17.91 13.74 20.18
CA ARG A 372 -18.88 12.75 20.69
C ARG A 372 -18.24 11.41 20.99
N PRO A 373 -17.48 11.29 22.08
CA PRO A 373 -16.79 10.05 22.42
C PRO A 373 -17.73 8.87 22.77
N TRP A 374 -19.05 9.09 22.91
CA TRP A 374 -20.02 8.13 23.41
C TRP A 374 -21.19 7.84 22.45
N GLY A 375 -21.25 8.48 21.30
CA GLY A 375 -22.38 8.36 20.39
C GLY A 375 -22.02 7.73 19.06
N SER A 376 -22.97 7.02 18.46
CA SER A 376 -22.92 6.67 17.06
C SER A 376 -22.93 7.97 16.24
N VAL A 377 -21.78 8.38 15.75
CA VAL A 377 -21.71 9.48 14.80
C VAL A 377 -22.49 9.07 13.56
N ARG A 378 -23.54 9.82 13.24
CA ARG A 378 -24.21 9.68 11.94
C ARG A 378 -23.26 10.23 10.89
N GLU A 379 -22.52 9.33 10.27
CA GLU A 379 -21.59 9.68 9.22
C GLU A 379 -22.27 9.52 7.87
N THR A 380 -22.28 10.59 7.10
CA THR A 380 -22.75 10.55 5.72
C THR A 380 -21.53 10.40 4.83
N PRO A 381 -21.40 9.29 4.09
CA PRO A 381 -20.27 9.11 3.20
C PRO A 381 -20.38 10.01 1.97
N LEU A 382 -19.25 10.38 1.42
CA LEU A 382 -19.11 10.88 0.05
C LEU A 382 -18.88 9.70 -0.89
N HIS A 383 -19.58 9.70 -2.00
CA HIS A 383 -19.54 8.63 -2.97
C HIS A 383 -18.57 8.96 -4.10
N GLN A 384 -17.79 7.96 -4.51
CA GLN A 384 -16.86 8.09 -5.64
C GLN A 384 -16.92 6.84 -6.51
N PHE A 385 -16.89 7.04 -7.81
CA PHE A 385 -16.78 6.00 -8.82
C PHE A 385 -15.58 6.28 -9.71
N SER A 386 -14.78 5.24 -9.98
CA SER A 386 -13.62 5.31 -10.88
C SER A 386 -13.64 4.10 -11.82
N ALA A 387 -13.34 4.35 -13.08
CA ALA A 387 -13.23 3.32 -14.11
C ALA A 387 -11.96 3.49 -14.92
N GLY A 388 -11.30 2.39 -15.26
CA GLY A 388 -10.12 2.37 -16.11
C GLY A 388 -10.15 1.19 -17.08
N PHE A 389 -9.91 1.46 -18.34
CA PHE A 389 -9.70 0.44 -19.35
C PHE A 389 -8.33 0.65 -20.00
N THR A 390 -7.49 -0.36 -19.98
CA THR A 390 -6.15 -0.31 -20.59
C THR A 390 -5.93 -1.54 -21.46
N GLY A 391 -5.19 -1.38 -22.55
CA GLY A 391 -4.89 -2.48 -23.44
C GLY A 391 -3.57 -2.34 -24.15
N VAL A 392 -3.13 -3.43 -24.77
CA VAL A 392 -1.88 -3.51 -25.52
C VAL A 392 -2.17 -4.04 -26.92
N PHE A 393 -1.70 -3.33 -27.93
CA PHE A 393 -1.61 -3.82 -29.29
C PHE A 393 -0.19 -4.36 -29.54
N ASN A 394 -0.04 -5.66 -29.58
CA ASN A 394 1.22 -6.29 -29.90
C ASN A 394 1.51 -6.22 -31.41
N HIS A 395 2.79 -6.20 -31.77
CA HIS A 395 3.24 -6.13 -33.17
C HIS A 395 2.66 -4.94 -33.95
N LEU A 396 2.65 -3.76 -33.34
CA LEU A 396 2.14 -2.55 -33.96
C LEU A 396 2.83 -2.30 -35.32
N PHE A 397 2.03 -2.04 -36.36
CA PHE A 397 2.50 -1.92 -37.74
C PHE A 397 3.24 -3.14 -38.30
N GLY A 398 3.06 -4.35 -37.72
CA GLY A 398 3.79 -5.54 -38.10
C GLY A 398 5.25 -5.60 -37.66
N ILE A 399 5.68 -4.64 -36.81
CA ILE A 399 7.05 -4.57 -36.32
C ILE A 399 7.20 -5.47 -35.10
N GLY A 400 8.07 -6.48 -35.17
CA GLY A 400 8.40 -7.36 -34.05
C GLY A 400 8.99 -6.56 -32.88
N GLY A 401 8.49 -6.82 -31.66
CA GLY A 401 8.93 -6.11 -30.45
C GLY A 401 8.29 -4.73 -30.23
N LEU A 402 7.60 -4.14 -31.21
CA LEU A 402 6.89 -2.86 -31.04
C LEU A 402 5.45 -3.12 -30.57
N SER A 403 5.06 -2.53 -29.46
CA SER A 403 3.70 -2.58 -28.92
C SER A 403 3.16 -1.18 -28.68
N GLY A 404 1.87 -0.98 -28.95
CA GLY A 404 1.12 0.20 -28.57
C GLY A 404 0.38 -0.06 -27.26
N VAL A 405 0.46 0.84 -26.31
CA VAL A 405 -0.30 0.80 -25.05
C VAL A 405 -1.32 1.93 -25.05
N TYR A 406 -2.56 1.65 -24.72
CA TYR A 406 -3.62 2.66 -24.64
C TYR A 406 -4.38 2.53 -23.32
N GLY A 407 -5.01 3.64 -22.89
CA GLY A 407 -5.86 3.64 -21.71
C GLY A 407 -6.91 4.72 -21.79
N LEU A 408 -8.08 4.44 -21.19
CA LEU A 408 -9.19 5.36 -20.99
C LEU A 408 -9.55 5.31 -19.52
N PHE A 409 -9.76 6.47 -18.91
CA PHE A 409 -10.03 6.59 -17.48
C PHE A 409 -11.16 7.59 -17.25
N ALA A 410 -12.00 7.31 -16.27
CA ALA A 410 -13.09 8.19 -15.86
C ALA A 410 -13.25 8.16 -14.35
N ASP A 411 -13.47 9.32 -13.76
CA ASP A 411 -13.83 9.51 -12.37
C ASP A 411 -15.13 10.32 -12.29
N GLY A 412 -15.96 10.03 -11.28
CA GLY A 412 -17.15 10.78 -11.00
C GLY A 412 -17.65 10.53 -9.59
N GLY A 413 -18.05 11.60 -8.91
CA GLY A 413 -18.52 11.49 -7.55
C GLY A 413 -18.42 12.78 -6.76
N GLU A 414 -18.33 12.64 -5.45
CA GLU A 414 -18.38 13.77 -4.51
C GLU A 414 -17.01 14.11 -3.92
N VAL A 415 -16.02 13.21 -4.05
CA VAL A 415 -14.65 13.41 -3.54
C VAL A 415 -13.76 14.00 -4.63
N LEU A 416 -13.67 13.33 -5.75
CA LEU A 416 -12.95 13.81 -6.93
C LEU A 416 -13.93 14.41 -7.92
N PRO A 417 -13.57 15.50 -8.61
CA PRO A 417 -14.40 16.05 -9.65
C PRO A 417 -14.56 15.06 -10.81
N ALA A 418 -15.69 15.15 -11.50
CA ALA A 418 -15.91 14.36 -12.72
C ALA A 418 -14.80 14.68 -13.71
N SER A 419 -14.11 13.63 -14.15
CA SER A 419 -12.97 13.74 -15.06
C SER A 419 -12.93 12.58 -16.04
N PHE A 420 -12.31 12.83 -17.18
CA PHE A 420 -12.03 11.82 -18.20
C PHE A 420 -10.59 11.99 -18.69
N GLY A 421 -9.88 10.90 -18.84
CA GLY A 421 -8.49 10.90 -19.28
C GLY A 421 -8.20 9.80 -20.28
N GLY A 422 -7.21 10.05 -21.13
CA GLY A 422 -6.69 9.07 -22.09
C GLY A 422 -5.17 8.96 -22.01
N MET A 423 -4.64 7.78 -22.32
CA MET A 423 -3.21 7.52 -22.41
C MET A 423 -2.90 6.78 -23.71
N LEU A 424 -1.83 7.20 -24.38
CA LEU A 424 -1.23 6.48 -25.49
C LEU A 424 0.26 6.33 -25.21
N GLY A 425 0.81 5.15 -25.47
CA GLY A 425 2.21 4.86 -25.27
C GLY A 425 2.76 3.90 -26.33
N LEU A 426 4.06 3.96 -26.55
CA LEU A 426 4.78 3.00 -27.38
C LEU A 426 5.80 2.29 -26.51
N ARG A 427 5.92 0.99 -26.70
CA ARG A 427 6.97 0.16 -26.11
C ARG A 427 7.70 -0.59 -27.19
N TYR A 428 9.00 -0.55 -27.13
CA TYR A 428 9.84 -1.42 -27.94
C TYR A 428 10.64 -2.38 -27.04
N SER A 429 10.52 -3.69 -27.28
CA SER A 429 11.25 -4.72 -26.57
C SER A 429 12.39 -5.23 -27.48
N PHE A 430 13.62 -5.03 -27.02
CA PHE A 430 14.78 -5.62 -27.67
C PHE A 430 14.86 -7.09 -27.26
N ASP A 431 14.77 -8.00 -28.24
CA ASP A 431 14.97 -9.42 -27.97
C ASP A 431 16.47 -9.66 -27.73
N SER A 432 16.87 -9.83 -26.46
CA SER A 432 18.25 -10.14 -26.09
C SER A 432 18.63 -11.62 -26.30
N LYS A 433 17.84 -12.36 -27.07
CA LYS A 433 18.22 -13.71 -27.51
C LYS A 433 19.28 -13.63 -28.57
N ARG A 434 20.52 -13.29 -28.20
CA ARG A 434 21.75 -13.63 -28.88
C ARG A 434 22.97 -13.06 -28.14
N VAL A 435 23.23 -13.55 -26.93
CA VAL A 435 24.61 -13.74 -26.51
C VAL A 435 24.67 -15.18 -26.03
N ARG A 436 25.12 -16.05 -26.94
CA ARG A 436 25.57 -17.40 -26.60
C ARG A 436 26.93 -17.31 -25.94
#